data_442086cbd1faaccafd0dcb6acb9a80bd
#
_entry.id   442086cbd1faaccafd0dcb6acb9a80bd
#
_cell.length_a   1.000
_cell.length_b   1.000
_cell.length_c   1.000
_cell.angle_alpha   90.00
_cell.angle_beta   90.00
_cell.angle_gamma   90.00
#
_symmetry.space_group_name_H-M   'P 1'
#
loop_
_entity.id
_entity.type
_entity.pdbx_description
1 polymer ?
#
loop_
_entity_poly.entity_id
_entity_poly.type
_entity_poly.pdbx_seq_one_letter_code
_entity_poly.pdbx_strand_id
1 'polypeptide(L)'
;MLRGARQVGKTTLVKIFAEEFDVFIYLNLEEKVNADLFTMDVSFEDLLAGIYVKAGIKMENQRTLIFIDEIQNVPDAVKVLRYFYEKRPDLYVIAAGSLLESLVGNHISFPVGRVEYMALHPCTFTEFLGALGENILVEQIEQLEVPQSVHSYVMDLFKKYMIVGGLPEAVANYAKRKDWVSLNEIFNSLLSGYKDDIEKYAQRPKEQDILRYILNYGWGLAGQRFQFSKFCSSSYKSAEMGNAFRTLEKTLLLELVYPLISTSFPILPDLKRSPKLLWLDTGLVNYVAGMQESLLFTSDTDELWNGHIAEQVVGQELLGASFAFGVKRMFWVRDARNSQAEVDFVYKYKSHLIPVEVKTGDNSKLRSLHQYMDESQEDIALRLWNGLLTSDLIRLPSGKQYTLYNMPFYYAGQLETFFNNKFA
;
A
#
# COMPACT_ATOMS: atom_id res chain seq x y z
N MET A 1 -2.24 0.79 -17.07
CA MET A 1 -2.20 2.05 -16.27
C MET A 1 -1.58 1.76 -14.91
N LEU A 2 -0.52 2.47 -14.58
CA LEU A 2 0.19 2.34 -13.30
C LEU A 2 -0.34 3.38 -12.31
N ARG A 3 -0.93 2.92 -11.21
CA ARG A 3 -1.43 3.75 -10.12
C ARG A 3 -0.51 3.64 -8.90
N GLY A 4 -0.53 4.62 -8.05
CA GLY A 4 0.27 4.64 -6.82
C GLY A 4 0.33 6.06 -6.28
N ALA A 5 0.56 6.20 -4.98
CA ALA A 5 0.75 7.50 -4.35
C ALA A 5 1.91 8.27 -5.00
N ARG A 6 2.02 9.55 -4.68
CA ARG A 6 3.17 10.36 -5.09
C ARG A 6 4.46 9.77 -4.50
N GLN A 7 5.53 9.72 -5.32
CA GLN A 7 6.89 9.29 -4.95
C GLN A 7 7.06 7.82 -4.53
N VAL A 8 6.12 6.93 -4.91
CA VAL A 8 6.30 5.47 -4.77
C VAL A 8 7.15 4.83 -5.88
N GLY A 9 7.78 5.63 -6.76
CA GLY A 9 8.73 5.13 -7.75
C GLY A 9 8.16 4.81 -9.14
N LYS A 10 6.92 5.21 -9.47
CA LYS A 10 6.27 4.91 -10.77
C LYS A 10 7.14 5.22 -11.99
N THR A 11 7.61 6.46 -12.09
CA THR A 11 8.43 6.92 -13.22
C THR A 11 9.76 6.17 -13.30
N THR A 12 10.39 5.91 -12.15
CA THR A 12 11.66 5.16 -12.08
C THR A 12 11.48 3.71 -12.54
N LEU A 13 10.43 3.04 -12.05
CA LEU A 13 10.11 1.67 -12.43
C LEU A 13 9.93 1.54 -13.95
N VAL A 14 9.15 2.44 -14.56
CA VAL A 14 8.92 2.41 -16.00
C VAL A 14 10.20 2.71 -16.80
N LYS A 15 11.07 3.60 -16.31
CA LYS A 15 12.37 3.87 -16.96
C LYS A 15 13.30 2.65 -16.92
N ILE A 16 13.33 1.90 -15.80
CA ILE A 16 14.09 0.65 -15.72
C ILE A 16 13.50 -0.39 -16.67
N PHE A 17 12.19 -0.56 -16.67
CA PHE A 17 11.51 -1.48 -17.59
C PHE A 17 11.72 -1.13 -19.07
N ALA A 18 11.89 0.16 -19.37
CA ALA A 18 12.14 0.64 -20.73
C ALA A 18 13.46 0.16 -21.32
N GLU A 19 14.43 -0.29 -20.52
CA GLU A 19 15.69 -0.87 -20.98
C GLU A 19 15.50 -2.18 -21.78
N GLU A 20 14.33 -2.80 -21.67
CA GLU A 20 13.96 -4.00 -22.44
C GLU A 20 13.45 -3.68 -23.87
N PHE A 21 13.32 -2.41 -24.24
CA PHE A 21 12.73 -1.95 -25.51
C PHE A 21 13.77 -1.30 -26.41
N ASP A 22 13.57 -1.45 -27.74
CA ASP A 22 14.46 -0.80 -28.71
C ASP A 22 14.27 0.71 -28.74
N VAL A 23 13.03 1.16 -28.47
CA VAL A 23 12.62 2.57 -28.48
C VAL A 23 11.84 2.89 -27.22
N PHE A 24 12.23 3.94 -26.52
CA PHE A 24 11.51 4.49 -25.39
C PHE A 24 11.11 5.95 -25.64
N ILE A 25 9.81 6.22 -25.62
CA ILE A 25 9.26 7.58 -25.76
C ILE A 25 8.62 7.98 -24.44
N TYR A 26 9.17 9.01 -23.79
CA TYR A 26 8.71 9.54 -22.51
C TYR A 26 7.97 10.87 -22.69
N LEU A 27 6.71 10.91 -22.26
CA LEU A 27 5.81 12.07 -22.33
C LEU A 27 5.34 12.44 -20.93
N ASN A 28 5.95 13.43 -20.31
CA ASN A 28 5.46 14.01 -19.05
C ASN A 28 4.39 15.07 -19.36
N LEU A 29 3.16 14.85 -18.97
CA LEU A 29 2.04 15.78 -19.26
C LEU A 29 1.96 16.99 -18.27
N GLU A 30 2.92 17.14 -17.36
CA GLU A 30 3.16 18.43 -16.69
C GLU A 30 3.82 19.44 -17.64
N GLU A 31 4.56 18.94 -18.62
CA GLU A 31 5.18 19.77 -19.63
C GLU A 31 4.15 20.18 -20.69
N LYS A 32 3.91 21.49 -20.84
CA LYS A 32 2.93 22.01 -21.78
C LYS A 32 3.08 21.48 -23.20
N VAL A 33 4.32 21.36 -23.68
CA VAL A 33 4.63 20.87 -25.04
C VAL A 33 4.19 19.42 -25.25
N ASN A 34 4.19 18.57 -24.19
CA ASN A 34 3.65 17.21 -24.23
C ASN A 34 2.12 17.22 -24.12
N ALA A 35 1.58 18.06 -23.21
CA ALA A 35 0.15 18.20 -23.00
C ALA A 35 -0.57 18.68 -24.26
N ASP A 36 -0.01 19.65 -24.96
CA ASP A 36 -0.58 20.22 -26.20
C ASP A 36 -0.81 19.17 -27.29
N LEU A 37 0.00 18.11 -27.38
CA LEU A 37 -0.20 17.04 -28.33
C LEU A 37 -1.58 16.35 -28.19
N PHE A 38 -2.05 16.19 -26.94
CA PHE A 38 -3.30 15.50 -26.63
C PHE A 38 -4.53 16.39 -26.57
N THR A 39 -4.35 17.72 -26.62
CA THR A 39 -5.45 18.70 -26.61
C THR A 39 -5.85 19.19 -27.97
N MET A 40 -5.08 18.85 -29.00
CA MET A 40 -5.39 19.20 -30.39
C MET A 40 -6.53 18.32 -30.93
N ASP A 41 -7.44 18.91 -31.70
CA ASP A 41 -8.48 18.18 -32.42
C ASP A 41 -7.89 17.63 -33.74
N VAL A 42 -7.07 16.59 -33.59
CA VAL A 42 -6.38 15.92 -34.69
C VAL A 42 -6.70 14.43 -34.71
N SER A 43 -6.44 13.78 -35.83
CA SER A 43 -6.60 12.31 -35.93
C SER A 43 -5.61 11.59 -35.01
N PHE A 44 -5.92 10.35 -34.63
CA PHE A 44 -5.00 9.52 -33.83
C PHE A 44 -3.68 9.28 -34.58
N GLU A 45 -3.74 9.16 -35.89
CA GLU A 45 -2.59 8.97 -36.76
C GLU A 45 -1.67 10.20 -36.75
N ASP A 46 -2.24 11.42 -36.78
CA ASP A 46 -1.49 12.67 -36.70
C ASP A 46 -0.88 12.87 -35.31
N LEU A 47 -1.65 12.56 -34.25
CA LEU A 47 -1.14 12.56 -32.88
C LEU A 47 0.07 11.62 -32.74
N LEU A 48 -0.05 10.39 -33.23
CA LEU A 48 1.03 9.40 -33.17
C LEU A 48 2.27 9.87 -33.94
N ALA A 49 2.07 10.40 -35.15
CA ALA A 49 3.16 10.99 -35.94
C ALA A 49 3.84 12.15 -35.17
N GLY A 50 3.04 13.02 -34.55
CA GLY A 50 3.55 14.11 -33.71
C GLY A 50 4.39 13.62 -32.51
N ILE A 51 3.97 12.54 -31.87
CA ILE A 51 4.73 11.90 -30.76
C ILE A 51 6.10 11.44 -31.25
N TYR A 52 6.18 10.75 -32.39
CA TYR A 52 7.43 10.25 -32.95
C TYR A 52 8.35 11.40 -33.44
N VAL A 53 7.79 12.37 -34.14
CA VAL A 53 8.55 13.55 -34.59
C VAL A 53 9.14 14.31 -33.41
N LYS A 54 8.35 14.52 -32.36
CA LYS A 54 8.81 15.20 -31.16
C LYS A 54 9.91 14.42 -30.44
N ALA A 55 9.82 13.10 -30.40
CA ALA A 55 10.85 12.22 -29.83
C ALA A 55 12.13 12.18 -30.71
N GLY A 56 12.10 12.74 -31.94
CA GLY A 56 13.22 12.67 -32.88
C GLY A 56 13.47 11.26 -33.44
N ILE A 57 12.44 10.42 -33.44
CA ILE A 57 12.51 8.99 -33.79
C ILE A 57 11.67 8.74 -35.04
N LYS A 58 12.17 7.90 -35.95
CA LYS A 58 11.38 7.43 -37.08
C LYS A 58 10.45 6.31 -36.63
N MET A 59 9.23 6.33 -37.15
CA MET A 59 8.28 5.25 -36.95
C MET A 59 8.65 4.02 -37.78
N GLU A 60 9.34 3.09 -37.17
CA GLU A 60 9.81 1.84 -37.78
C GLU A 60 9.22 0.65 -37.00
N ASN A 61 9.39 -0.57 -37.54
CA ASN A 61 8.90 -1.79 -36.89
C ASN A 61 9.87 -2.24 -35.75
N GLN A 62 9.94 -1.45 -34.69
CA GLN A 62 10.79 -1.68 -33.51
C GLN A 62 9.90 -1.89 -32.28
N ARG A 63 10.40 -2.64 -31.31
CA ARG A 63 9.70 -2.82 -30.03
C ARG A 63 9.71 -1.51 -29.25
N THR A 64 8.61 -0.77 -29.31
CA THR A 64 8.50 0.59 -28.80
C THR A 64 7.64 0.64 -27.53
N LEU A 65 8.17 1.26 -26.48
CA LEU A 65 7.42 1.64 -25.27
C LEU A 65 7.14 3.15 -25.28
N ILE A 66 5.87 3.52 -25.19
CA ILE A 66 5.43 4.90 -24.96
C ILE A 66 4.98 5.02 -23.51
N PHE A 67 5.62 5.92 -22.77
CA PHE A 67 5.25 6.20 -21.39
C PHE A 67 4.63 7.59 -21.26
N ILE A 68 3.35 7.63 -20.86
CA ILE A 68 2.57 8.84 -20.64
C ILE A 68 2.48 9.06 -19.13
N ASP A 69 3.31 9.95 -18.60
CA ASP A 69 3.38 10.25 -17.17
C ASP A 69 2.50 11.43 -16.81
N GLU A 70 2.01 11.47 -15.56
CA GLU A 70 1.10 12.49 -15.00
C GLU A 70 -0.14 12.72 -15.89
N ILE A 71 -0.72 11.61 -16.41
CA ILE A 71 -1.83 11.63 -17.38
C ILE A 71 -3.07 12.38 -16.89
N GLN A 72 -3.26 12.51 -15.56
CA GLN A 72 -4.38 13.26 -15.00
C GLN A 72 -4.37 14.75 -15.35
N ASN A 73 -3.23 15.31 -15.75
CA ASN A 73 -3.14 16.72 -16.13
C ASN A 73 -3.82 17.00 -17.49
N VAL A 74 -4.01 15.95 -18.31
CA VAL A 74 -4.67 16.06 -19.62
C VAL A 74 -5.76 15.00 -19.74
N PRO A 75 -7.01 15.32 -19.37
CA PRO A 75 -8.12 14.38 -19.39
C PRO A 75 -8.35 13.70 -20.75
N ASP A 76 -8.08 14.39 -21.86
CA ASP A 76 -8.24 13.84 -23.19
C ASP A 76 -7.22 12.76 -23.52
N ALA A 77 -6.02 12.79 -22.90
CA ALA A 77 -5.02 11.73 -23.07
C ALA A 77 -5.54 10.37 -22.57
N VAL A 78 -6.39 10.35 -21.52
CA VAL A 78 -7.02 9.10 -21.04
C VAL A 78 -7.92 8.48 -22.11
N LYS A 79 -8.66 9.30 -22.87
CA LYS A 79 -9.53 8.82 -23.96
C LYS A 79 -8.73 8.21 -25.11
N VAL A 80 -7.54 8.73 -25.36
CA VAL A 80 -6.63 8.29 -26.43
C VAL A 80 -6.07 6.89 -26.17
N LEU A 81 -5.95 6.46 -24.91
CA LEU A 81 -5.48 5.10 -24.58
C LEU A 81 -6.27 4.00 -25.29
N ARG A 82 -7.57 4.22 -25.52
CA ARG A 82 -8.41 3.31 -26.30
C ARG A 82 -7.90 3.12 -27.71
N TYR A 83 -7.47 4.19 -28.37
CA TYR A 83 -7.02 4.14 -29.76
C TYR A 83 -5.67 3.44 -29.92
N PHE A 84 -4.77 3.56 -28.95
CA PHE A 84 -3.56 2.75 -28.91
C PHE A 84 -3.91 1.26 -28.91
N TYR A 85 -4.80 0.82 -28.04
CA TYR A 85 -5.21 -0.59 -27.95
C TYR A 85 -5.90 -1.08 -29.24
N GLU A 86 -6.81 -0.28 -29.83
CA GLU A 86 -7.62 -0.71 -30.96
C GLU A 86 -6.90 -0.61 -32.32
N LYS A 87 -6.01 0.37 -32.48
CA LYS A 87 -5.38 0.68 -33.77
C LYS A 87 -3.90 0.32 -33.89
N ARG A 88 -3.20 0.25 -32.73
CA ARG A 88 -1.76 0.01 -32.68
C ARG A 88 -1.41 -0.99 -31.57
N PRO A 89 -1.89 -2.24 -31.66
CA PRO A 89 -1.61 -3.29 -30.69
C PRO A 89 -0.13 -3.73 -30.68
N ASP A 90 0.66 -3.28 -31.63
CA ASP A 90 2.11 -3.46 -31.75
C ASP A 90 2.90 -2.54 -30.79
N LEU A 91 2.30 -1.47 -30.29
CA LEU A 91 2.92 -0.53 -29.37
C LEU A 91 2.61 -0.90 -27.93
N TYR A 92 3.64 -0.82 -27.08
CA TYR A 92 3.47 -0.95 -25.65
C TYR A 92 3.24 0.44 -25.06
N VAL A 93 2.17 0.60 -24.30
CA VAL A 93 1.81 1.90 -23.71
C VAL A 93 1.62 1.76 -22.22
N ILE A 94 2.37 2.52 -21.44
CA ILE A 94 2.17 2.68 -20.01
C ILE A 94 1.71 4.12 -19.76
N ALA A 95 0.62 4.27 -19.00
CA ALA A 95 0.18 5.56 -18.51
C ALA A 95 0.24 5.55 -16.99
N ALA A 96 0.78 6.61 -16.37
CA ALA A 96 0.89 6.74 -14.92
C ALA A 96 0.31 8.08 -14.43
N GLY A 97 -0.17 8.06 -13.19
CA GLY A 97 -0.62 9.28 -12.50
C GLY A 97 -0.94 9.01 -11.04
N SER A 98 -0.71 10.00 -10.21
CA SER A 98 -0.94 9.91 -8.75
C SER A 98 -2.38 10.25 -8.34
N LEU A 99 -3.13 10.93 -9.22
CA LEU A 99 -4.47 11.51 -8.96
C LEU A 99 -5.54 11.03 -9.93
N LEU A 100 -5.37 9.87 -10.53
CA LEU A 100 -6.29 9.36 -11.55
C LEU A 100 -7.75 9.26 -11.08
N GLU A 101 -7.96 9.05 -9.77
CA GLU A 101 -9.30 8.98 -9.19
C GLU A 101 -10.01 10.35 -9.11
N SER A 102 -9.26 11.45 -9.11
CA SER A 102 -9.84 12.79 -9.21
C SER A 102 -10.51 13.05 -10.56
N LEU A 103 -10.04 12.35 -11.60
CA LEU A 103 -10.61 12.43 -12.95
C LEU A 103 -11.98 11.75 -13.07
N VAL A 104 -12.24 10.72 -12.25
CA VAL A 104 -13.53 9.99 -12.26
C VAL A 104 -14.70 10.92 -11.92
N GLY A 105 -14.47 11.96 -11.10
CA GLY A 105 -15.48 12.98 -10.77
C GLY A 105 -15.77 13.98 -11.91
N ASN A 106 -14.92 14.05 -12.93
CA ASN A 106 -14.98 15.06 -13.99
C ASN A 106 -15.56 14.51 -15.33
N HIS A 107 -16.44 13.52 -15.29
CA HIS A 107 -17.09 12.92 -16.48
C HIS A 107 -16.12 12.31 -17.52
N ILE A 108 -14.93 11.89 -17.11
CA ILE A 108 -13.98 11.22 -18.00
C ILE A 108 -14.34 9.74 -18.07
N SER A 109 -14.63 9.27 -19.28
CA SER A 109 -14.84 7.86 -19.55
C SER A 109 -13.50 7.15 -19.66
N PHE A 110 -13.18 6.32 -18.69
CA PHE A 110 -12.04 5.40 -18.80
C PHE A 110 -12.34 4.31 -19.83
N PRO A 111 -11.35 3.90 -20.64
CA PRO A 111 -11.54 2.88 -21.68
C PRO A 111 -11.65 1.48 -21.05
N VAL A 112 -12.85 1.14 -20.55
CA VAL A 112 -13.14 -0.15 -19.92
C VAL A 112 -12.84 -1.30 -20.87
N GLY A 113 -12.10 -2.31 -20.39
CA GLY A 113 -11.72 -3.49 -21.16
C GLY A 113 -10.59 -3.27 -22.18
N ARG A 114 -9.98 -2.08 -22.24
CA ARG A 114 -8.83 -1.74 -23.09
C ARG A 114 -7.60 -1.32 -22.27
N VAL A 115 -7.73 -1.27 -20.98
CA VAL A 115 -6.68 -0.83 -20.06
C VAL A 115 -6.66 -1.77 -18.87
N GLU A 116 -5.49 -2.27 -18.54
CA GLU A 116 -5.21 -2.98 -17.31
C GLU A 116 -4.69 -2.00 -16.24
N TYR A 117 -5.03 -2.28 -14.99
CA TYR A 117 -4.64 -1.45 -13.86
C TYR A 117 -3.67 -2.21 -12.97
N MET A 118 -2.55 -1.58 -12.67
CA MET A 118 -1.59 -2.06 -11.67
C MET A 118 -1.41 -1.00 -10.59
N ALA A 119 -1.23 -1.42 -9.36
CA ALA A 119 -0.92 -0.55 -8.24
C ALA A 119 0.55 -0.72 -7.83
N LEU A 120 1.25 0.41 -7.65
CA LEU A 120 2.58 0.44 -7.07
C LEU A 120 2.47 0.99 -5.64
N HIS A 121 2.98 0.21 -4.72
CA HIS A 121 3.02 0.52 -3.30
C HIS A 121 4.46 0.84 -2.86
N PRO A 122 4.69 1.35 -1.64
CA PRO A 122 6.03 1.41 -1.07
C PRO A 122 6.71 0.04 -1.08
N CYS A 123 8.03 0.04 -1.13
CA CYS A 123 8.83 -1.18 -1.12
C CYS A 123 8.48 -2.07 0.08
N THR A 124 8.37 -3.36 -0.16
CA THR A 124 8.23 -4.38 0.87
C THR A 124 9.55 -4.59 1.62
N PHE A 125 9.51 -5.39 2.68
CA PHE A 125 10.72 -5.74 3.42
C PHE A 125 11.75 -6.48 2.55
N THR A 126 11.31 -7.37 1.65
CA THR A 126 12.22 -8.08 0.73
C THR A 126 12.88 -7.13 -0.27
N GLU A 127 12.14 -6.16 -0.80
CA GLU A 127 12.69 -5.11 -1.67
C GLU A 127 13.66 -4.19 -0.92
N PHE A 128 13.38 -3.87 0.35
CA PHE A 128 14.31 -3.15 1.22
C PHE A 128 15.61 -3.93 1.43
N LEU A 129 15.52 -5.23 1.71
CA LEU A 129 16.71 -6.11 1.84
C LEU A 129 17.51 -6.17 0.54
N GLY A 130 16.85 -6.29 -0.60
CA GLY A 130 17.49 -6.23 -1.92
C GLY A 130 18.28 -4.93 -2.13
N ALA A 131 17.69 -3.78 -1.74
CA ALA A 131 18.38 -2.49 -1.79
C ALA A 131 19.61 -2.42 -0.85
N LEU A 132 19.61 -3.18 0.26
CA LEU A 132 20.74 -3.29 1.16
C LEU A 132 21.84 -4.26 0.66
N GLY A 133 21.57 -5.05 -0.38
CA GLY A 133 22.45 -6.12 -0.90
C GLY A 133 22.31 -7.45 -0.19
N GLU A 134 21.27 -7.65 0.65
CA GLU A 134 21.00 -8.86 1.42
C GLU A 134 20.28 -9.94 0.57
N ASN A 135 20.74 -10.19 -0.65
CA ASN A 135 20.04 -11.02 -1.64
C ASN A 135 19.79 -12.47 -1.17
N ILE A 136 20.71 -13.04 -0.38
CA ILE A 136 20.53 -14.40 0.17
C ILE A 136 19.34 -14.41 1.15
N LEU A 137 19.19 -13.38 1.97
CA LEU A 137 18.05 -13.28 2.89
C LEU A 137 16.74 -13.08 2.14
N VAL A 138 16.75 -12.33 1.03
CA VAL A 138 15.56 -12.19 0.15
C VAL A 138 15.09 -13.58 -0.29
N GLU A 139 15.98 -14.38 -0.89
CA GLU A 139 15.65 -15.74 -1.35
C GLU A 139 15.12 -16.62 -0.22
N GLN A 140 15.76 -16.60 0.95
CA GLN A 140 15.34 -17.39 2.12
C GLN A 140 13.98 -16.95 2.68
N ILE A 141 13.69 -15.65 2.67
CA ILE A 141 12.39 -15.12 3.13
C ILE A 141 11.30 -15.52 2.13
N GLU A 142 11.53 -15.38 0.82
CA GLU A 142 10.58 -15.75 -0.22
C GLU A 142 10.26 -17.26 -0.23
N GLN A 143 11.24 -18.10 0.14
CA GLN A 143 11.10 -19.54 0.27
C GLN A 143 10.60 -20.00 1.66
N LEU A 144 10.47 -19.08 2.63
CA LEU A 144 10.14 -19.36 4.04
C LEU A 144 11.18 -20.27 4.74
N GLU A 145 12.45 -20.14 4.37
CA GLU A 145 13.55 -21.03 4.81
C GLU A 145 14.63 -20.29 5.64
N VAL A 146 14.30 -19.15 6.26
CA VAL A 146 15.24 -18.42 7.11
C VAL A 146 15.71 -19.30 8.28
N PRO A 147 17.03 -19.57 8.42
CA PRO A 147 17.55 -20.37 9.52
C PRO A 147 17.28 -19.71 10.88
N GLN A 148 16.93 -20.51 11.89
CA GLN A 148 16.67 -19.98 13.24
C GLN A 148 17.85 -19.22 13.84
N SER A 149 19.10 -19.61 13.49
CA SER A 149 20.32 -18.96 13.96
C SER A 149 20.48 -17.49 13.54
N VAL A 150 19.83 -17.08 12.46
CA VAL A 150 19.88 -15.69 11.96
C VAL A 150 18.58 -14.90 12.23
N HIS A 151 17.62 -15.51 12.92
CA HIS A 151 16.34 -14.87 13.23
C HIS A 151 16.50 -13.48 13.86
N SER A 152 17.32 -13.34 14.90
CA SER A 152 17.55 -12.06 15.56
C SER A 152 18.12 -10.99 14.61
N TYR A 153 19.05 -11.41 13.72
CA TYR A 153 19.60 -10.51 12.71
C TYR A 153 18.54 -10.01 11.72
N VAL A 154 17.67 -10.91 11.25
CA VAL A 154 16.58 -10.55 10.33
C VAL A 154 15.55 -9.65 11.03
N MET A 155 15.24 -9.90 12.32
CA MET A 155 14.38 -9.02 13.13
C MET A 155 14.97 -7.63 13.31
N ASP A 156 16.29 -7.50 13.49
CA ASP A 156 16.97 -6.21 13.55
C ASP A 156 16.89 -5.45 12.21
N LEU A 157 16.99 -6.16 11.08
CA LEU A 157 16.78 -5.57 9.76
C LEU A 157 15.32 -5.13 9.56
N PHE A 158 14.37 -5.93 10.03
CA PHE A 158 12.95 -5.57 9.97
C PHE A 158 12.63 -4.34 10.83
N LYS A 159 13.26 -4.20 12.00
CA LYS A 159 13.21 -2.98 12.82
C LYS A 159 13.74 -1.76 12.06
N LYS A 160 14.85 -1.91 11.35
CA LYS A 160 15.38 -0.83 10.49
C LYS A 160 14.41 -0.46 9.39
N TYR A 161 13.81 -1.44 8.75
CA TYR A 161 12.76 -1.20 7.74
C TYR A 161 11.58 -0.42 8.30
N MET A 162 11.11 -0.71 9.51
CA MET A 162 10.03 0.06 10.14
C MET A 162 10.38 1.55 10.30
N ILE A 163 11.65 1.87 10.55
CA ILE A 163 12.11 3.25 10.74
C ILE A 163 12.29 3.95 9.39
N VAL A 164 12.87 3.26 8.40
CA VAL A 164 13.12 3.80 7.05
C VAL A 164 11.83 3.87 6.23
N GLY A 165 10.94 2.90 6.44
CA GLY A 165 9.79 2.67 5.57
C GLY A 165 10.14 2.04 4.23
N GLY A 166 9.15 2.00 3.34
CA GLY A 166 9.27 1.47 1.98
C GLY A 166 9.29 2.54 0.89
N LEU A 167 9.31 3.84 1.22
CA LEU A 167 9.39 4.87 0.18
C LEU A 167 10.74 4.78 -0.54
N PRO A 168 10.77 4.60 -1.89
CA PRO A 168 11.99 4.22 -2.61
C PRO A 168 13.15 5.21 -2.40
N GLU A 169 12.87 6.50 -2.30
CA GLU A 169 13.91 7.52 -2.05
C GLU A 169 14.53 7.35 -0.66
N ALA A 170 13.71 7.06 0.37
CA ALA A 170 14.19 6.81 1.73
C ALA A 170 15.01 5.52 1.78
N VAL A 171 14.52 4.45 1.14
CA VAL A 171 15.23 3.16 1.04
C VAL A 171 16.58 3.32 0.34
N ALA A 172 16.62 3.97 -0.83
CA ALA A 172 17.85 4.19 -1.58
C ALA A 172 18.86 5.08 -0.83
N ASN A 173 18.37 6.13 -0.16
CA ASN A 173 19.21 6.99 0.66
C ASN A 173 19.83 6.20 1.81
N TYR A 174 19.01 5.45 2.55
CA TYR A 174 19.48 4.64 3.67
C TYR A 174 20.42 3.52 3.20
N ALA A 175 20.12 2.85 2.10
CA ALA A 175 21.00 1.82 1.54
C ALA A 175 22.41 2.37 1.26
N LYS A 176 22.51 3.61 0.74
CA LYS A 176 23.77 4.24 0.40
C LYS A 176 24.52 4.83 1.60
N ARG A 177 23.81 5.50 2.51
CA ARG A 177 24.43 6.31 3.58
C ARG A 177 24.46 5.64 4.94
N LYS A 178 23.51 4.71 5.21
CA LYS A 178 23.27 4.10 6.52
C LYS A 178 23.03 5.15 7.63
N ASP A 179 22.50 6.32 7.26
CA ASP A 179 22.29 7.46 8.12
C ASP A 179 20.79 7.76 8.26
N TRP A 180 20.35 7.88 9.51
CA TRP A 180 18.94 8.17 9.86
C TRP A 180 18.60 9.65 9.72
N VAL A 181 19.58 10.54 9.98
CA VAL A 181 19.34 12.00 10.00
C VAL A 181 18.98 12.49 8.60
N SER A 182 19.61 11.94 7.57
CA SER A 182 19.34 12.30 6.17
C SER A 182 17.92 11.94 5.72
N LEU A 183 17.22 11.01 6.40
CA LEU A 183 15.82 10.67 6.11
C LEU A 183 14.87 11.81 6.48
N ASN A 184 15.23 12.62 7.47
CA ASN A 184 14.39 13.74 7.91
C ASN A 184 14.12 14.74 6.80
N GLU A 185 15.12 15.03 5.96
CA GLU A 185 14.97 15.94 4.81
C GLU A 185 14.00 15.35 3.77
N ILE A 186 14.11 14.05 3.52
CA ILE A 186 13.24 13.34 2.58
C ILE A 186 11.79 13.36 3.09
N PHE A 187 11.55 12.97 4.35
CA PHE A 187 10.21 12.95 4.92
C PHE A 187 9.59 14.36 5.01
N ASN A 188 10.38 15.37 5.36
CA ASN A 188 9.91 16.76 5.36
C ASN A 188 9.50 17.23 3.96
N SER A 189 10.31 16.93 2.95
CA SER A 189 9.99 17.25 1.55
C SER A 189 8.70 16.57 1.09
N LEU A 190 8.54 15.29 1.43
CA LEU A 190 7.32 14.51 1.13
C LEU A 190 6.08 15.12 1.77
N LEU A 191 6.14 15.41 3.07
CA LEU A 191 5.01 16.00 3.82
C LEU A 191 4.63 17.37 3.27
N SER A 192 5.62 18.19 2.92
CA SER A 192 5.38 19.48 2.27
C SER A 192 4.67 19.27 0.94
N GLY A 193 5.16 18.35 0.10
CA GLY A 193 4.52 18.04 -1.17
C GLY A 193 3.09 17.54 -1.03
N TYR A 194 2.77 16.70 -0.04
CA TYR A 194 1.39 16.27 0.23
C TYR A 194 0.50 17.44 0.68
N LYS A 195 1.03 18.38 1.48
CA LYS A 195 0.30 19.58 1.91
C LYS A 195 0.06 20.56 0.76
N ASP A 196 1.03 20.73 -0.13
CA ASP A 196 0.90 21.58 -1.32
C ASP A 196 -0.12 21.00 -2.31
N ASP A 197 -0.21 19.69 -2.43
CA ASP A 197 -1.19 19.03 -3.30
C ASP A 197 -2.63 19.11 -2.79
N ILE A 198 -2.89 19.56 -1.55
CA ILE A 198 -4.25 19.71 -0.99
C ILE A 198 -5.12 20.59 -1.87
N GLU A 199 -4.55 21.64 -2.46
CA GLU A 199 -5.29 22.53 -3.34
C GLU A 199 -5.76 21.85 -4.64
N LYS A 200 -5.08 20.79 -5.05
CA LYS A 200 -5.49 19.95 -6.18
C LYS A 200 -6.61 18.97 -5.79
N TYR A 201 -6.70 18.59 -4.50
CA TYR A 201 -7.65 17.60 -4.00
C TYR A 201 -9.01 18.23 -3.62
N ALA A 202 -9.00 19.49 -3.18
CA ALA A 202 -10.19 20.18 -2.70
C ALA A 202 -10.21 21.65 -3.17
N GLN A 203 -11.35 22.06 -3.73
CA GLN A 203 -11.54 23.44 -4.19
C GLN A 203 -12.08 24.37 -3.11
N ARG A 204 -12.71 23.81 -2.06
CA ARG A 204 -13.34 24.58 -1.00
C ARG A 204 -12.39 24.81 0.16
N PRO A 205 -12.19 26.07 0.64
CA PRO A 205 -11.26 26.37 1.72
C PRO A 205 -11.47 25.50 2.97
N LYS A 206 -12.73 25.31 3.38
CA LYS A 206 -13.06 24.47 4.55
C LYS A 206 -12.61 23.01 4.38
N GLU A 207 -12.72 22.44 3.18
CA GLU A 207 -12.28 21.09 2.90
C GLU A 207 -10.76 21.00 2.93
N GLN A 208 -10.07 22.01 2.39
CA GLN A 208 -8.61 22.12 2.47
C GLN A 208 -8.14 22.16 3.93
N ASP A 209 -8.83 22.94 4.80
CA ASP A 209 -8.48 23.02 6.23
C ASP A 209 -8.65 21.66 6.94
N ILE A 210 -9.70 20.91 6.60
CA ILE A 210 -9.90 19.56 7.16
C ILE A 210 -8.81 18.58 6.67
N LEU A 211 -8.43 18.64 5.39
CA LEU A 211 -7.33 17.83 4.85
C LEU A 211 -6.01 18.15 5.53
N ARG A 212 -5.69 19.45 5.71
CA ARG A 212 -4.51 19.89 6.48
C ARG A 212 -4.54 19.38 7.92
N TYR A 213 -5.74 19.42 8.56
CA TYR A 213 -5.92 18.91 9.91
C TYR A 213 -5.61 17.42 10.00
N ILE A 214 -6.12 16.61 9.07
CA ILE A 214 -5.84 15.17 9.00
C ILE A 214 -4.34 14.93 8.83
N LEU A 215 -3.68 15.64 7.90
CA LEU A 215 -2.24 15.51 7.65
C LEU A 215 -1.35 16.02 8.80
N ASN A 216 -1.87 16.85 9.68
CA ASN A 216 -1.11 17.31 10.84
C ASN A 216 -1.26 16.39 12.06
N TYR A 217 -2.42 15.75 12.25
CA TYR A 217 -2.74 15.07 13.51
C TYR A 217 -3.09 13.58 13.37
N GLY A 218 -3.30 13.09 12.15
CA GLY A 218 -3.82 11.73 11.92
C GLY A 218 -2.79 10.61 12.04
N TRP A 219 -1.51 10.92 11.96
CA TRP A 219 -0.44 9.90 11.91
C TRP A 219 -0.35 9.05 13.18
N GLY A 220 -0.60 9.64 14.35
CA GLY A 220 -0.62 8.93 15.63
C GLY A 220 -1.76 7.91 15.78
N LEU A 221 -2.69 7.86 14.82
CA LEU A 221 -3.78 6.88 14.77
C LEU A 221 -3.53 5.76 13.74
N ALA A 222 -2.31 5.64 13.22
CA ALA A 222 -1.93 4.55 12.33
C ALA A 222 -2.20 3.18 12.99
N GLY A 223 -2.79 2.24 12.26
CA GLY A 223 -3.17 0.92 12.76
C GLY A 223 -4.40 0.90 13.67
N GLN A 224 -4.97 2.06 14.04
CA GLN A 224 -6.07 2.14 15.02
C GLN A 224 -7.43 2.35 14.36
N ARG A 225 -8.47 1.85 15.03
CA ARG A 225 -9.85 2.24 14.74
C ARG A 225 -10.16 3.62 15.29
N PHE A 226 -10.86 4.43 14.51
CA PHE A 226 -11.21 5.78 14.92
C PHE A 226 -12.64 6.17 14.52
N GLN A 227 -13.14 7.25 15.10
CA GLN A 227 -14.44 7.83 14.78
C GLN A 227 -14.25 9.20 14.11
N PHE A 228 -14.93 9.43 12.99
CA PHE A 228 -14.89 10.73 12.31
C PHE A 228 -15.36 11.88 13.16
N SER A 229 -16.37 11.64 14.05
CA SER A 229 -16.98 12.68 14.89
C SER A 229 -16.10 13.26 15.98
N LYS A 230 -15.02 12.57 16.32
CA LYS A 230 -14.10 12.98 17.43
C LYS A 230 -12.65 12.87 17.01
N PHE A 231 -12.39 12.91 15.72
CA PHE A 231 -11.05 12.72 15.21
C PHE A 231 -10.09 13.77 15.79
N CYS A 232 -9.10 13.31 16.56
CA CYS A 232 -8.07 14.15 17.20
C CYS A 232 -8.66 15.39 17.91
N SER A 233 -9.81 15.26 18.58
CA SER A 233 -10.51 16.35 19.28
C SER A 233 -10.98 17.51 18.37
N SER A 234 -11.14 17.25 17.08
CA SER A 234 -11.60 18.24 16.12
C SER A 234 -13.06 18.68 16.37
N SER A 235 -13.39 19.92 16.01
CA SER A 235 -14.74 20.46 16.01
C SER A 235 -15.51 20.24 14.70
N TYR A 236 -14.90 19.60 13.71
CA TYR A 236 -15.50 19.36 12.41
C TYR A 236 -16.62 18.31 12.49
N LYS A 237 -17.64 18.47 11.62
CA LYS A 237 -18.74 17.50 11.54
C LYS A 237 -18.23 16.15 11.00
N SER A 238 -18.80 15.06 11.53
CA SER A 238 -18.45 13.70 11.12
C SER A 238 -18.54 13.47 9.59
N ALA A 239 -19.56 14.02 8.93
CA ALA A 239 -19.71 13.88 7.49
C ALA A 239 -18.60 14.62 6.70
N GLU A 240 -18.20 15.80 7.15
CA GLU A 240 -17.13 16.59 6.52
C GLU A 240 -15.78 15.89 6.69
N MET A 241 -15.50 15.42 7.91
CA MET A 241 -14.30 14.63 8.21
C MET A 241 -14.25 13.35 7.37
N GLY A 242 -15.35 12.59 7.30
CA GLY A 242 -15.43 11.38 6.49
C GLY A 242 -15.24 11.64 4.98
N ASN A 243 -15.72 12.78 4.46
CA ASN A 243 -15.47 13.17 3.07
C ASN A 243 -13.98 13.47 2.83
N ALA A 244 -13.34 14.22 3.72
CA ALA A 244 -11.94 14.55 3.63
C ALA A 244 -11.04 13.29 3.68
N PHE A 245 -11.35 12.34 4.57
CA PHE A 245 -10.65 11.05 4.59
C PHE A 245 -10.80 10.28 3.28
N ARG A 246 -12.01 10.23 2.70
CA ARG A 246 -12.24 9.59 1.39
C ARG A 246 -11.51 10.31 0.26
N THR A 247 -11.34 11.62 0.35
CA THR A 247 -10.49 12.37 -0.59
C THR A 247 -9.04 11.95 -0.48
N LEU A 248 -8.47 11.83 0.72
CA LEU A 248 -7.10 11.34 0.92
C LEU A 248 -6.95 9.85 0.53
N GLU A 249 -7.94 9.01 0.78
CA GLU A 249 -7.93 7.61 0.35
C GLU A 249 -7.78 7.48 -1.17
N LYS A 250 -8.43 8.35 -1.95
CA LYS A 250 -8.30 8.39 -3.41
C LYS A 250 -6.87 8.73 -3.89
N THR A 251 -6.10 9.44 -3.08
CA THR A 251 -4.69 9.74 -3.38
C THR A 251 -3.76 8.58 -3.04
N LEU A 252 -4.28 7.50 -2.48
CA LEU A 252 -3.56 6.34 -1.97
C LEU A 252 -2.58 6.66 -0.83
N LEU A 253 -2.73 7.81 -0.17
CA LEU A 253 -1.92 8.20 0.98
C LEU A 253 -2.32 7.46 2.26
N LEU A 254 -3.58 7.04 2.32
CA LEU A 254 -4.13 6.23 3.41
C LEU A 254 -5.22 5.28 2.89
N GLU A 255 -5.58 4.31 3.71
CA GLU A 255 -6.73 3.45 3.49
C GLU A 255 -7.63 3.43 4.72
N LEU A 256 -8.94 3.50 4.49
CA LEU A 256 -9.98 3.28 5.48
C LEU A 256 -10.41 1.81 5.41
N VAL A 257 -9.87 0.99 6.29
CA VAL A 257 -10.21 -0.44 6.35
C VAL A 257 -11.44 -0.61 7.21
N TYR A 258 -12.56 -1.04 6.61
CA TYR A 258 -13.80 -1.28 7.33
C TYR A 258 -13.89 -2.75 7.78
N PRO A 259 -14.47 -3.01 8.98
CA PRO A 259 -14.51 -4.35 9.53
C PRO A 259 -15.49 -5.26 8.81
N LEU A 260 -15.13 -6.53 8.74
CA LEU A 260 -16.07 -7.63 8.47
C LEU A 260 -16.78 -7.98 9.78
N ILE A 261 -18.06 -8.32 9.68
CA ILE A 261 -18.87 -8.84 10.79
C ILE A 261 -19.20 -10.33 10.63
N SER A 262 -18.89 -10.90 9.46
CA SER A 262 -19.01 -12.32 9.13
C SER A 262 -17.64 -12.95 8.99
N THR A 263 -17.53 -14.23 9.33
CA THR A 263 -16.36 -15.09 9.14
C THR A 263 -16.46 -15.95 7.87
N SER A 264 -17.44 -15.69 7.02
CA SER A 264 -17.72 -16.46 5.79
C SER A 264 -18.07 -15.55 4.62
N PHE A 265 -18.01 -16.09 3.41
CA PHE A 265 -18.48 -15.41 2.21
C PHE A 265 -20.00 -15.22 2.17
N PRO A 266 -20.52 -14.16 1.53
CA PRO A 266 -19.80 -13.13 0.81
C PRO A 266 -19.06 -12.13 1.73
N ILE A 267 -17.97 -11.55 1.24
CA ILE A 267 -17.21 -10.52 1.95
C ILE A 267 -17.98 -9.21 1.89
N LEU A 268 -18.51 -8.77 3.01
CA LEU A 268 -19.31 -7.55 3.13
C LEU A 268 -18.78 -6.70 4.31
N PRO A 269 -17.99 -5.65 4.03
CA PRO A 269 -17.56 -4.72 5.07
C PRO A 269 -18.71 -3.90 5.63
N ASP A 270 -18.76 -3.72 6.94
CA ASP A 270 -19.77 -2.87 7.60
C ASP A 270 -19.29 -1.40 7.62
N LEU A 271 -19.75 -0.62 6.64
CA LEU A 271 -19.40 0.79 6.49
C LEU A 271 -19.99 1.71 7.58
N LYS A 272 -20.86 1.20 8.45
CA LYS A 272 -21.41 1.96 9.58
C LYS A 272 -20.50 1.92 10.80
N ARG A 273 -19.59 0.97 10.87
CA ARG A 273 -18.63 0.83 11.96
C ARG A 273 -17.39 1.68 11.72
N SER A 274 -16.69 1.98 12.81
CA SER A 274 -15.44 2.73 12.78
C SER A 274 -14.38 1.99 11.97
N PRO A 275 -13.79 2.61 10.93
CA PRO A 275 -12.72 2.00 10.18
C PRO A 275 -11.40 2.01 10.97
N LYS A 276 -10.48 1.13 10.60
CA LYS A 276 -9.06 1.20 10.95
C LYS A 276 -8.34 2.11 9.95
N LEU A 277 -7.44 2.96 10.44
CA LEU A 277 -6.65 3.88 9.60
C LEU A 277 -5.28 3.24 9.32
N LEU A 278 -4.99 3.01 8.06
CA LEU A 278 -3.66 2.59 7.63
C LEU A 278 -3.09 3.66 6.70
N TRP A 279 -1.88 4.13 7.00
CA TRP A 279 -1.17 5.09 6.16
C TRP A 279 -0.31 4.38 5.10
N LEU A 280 0.10 5.14 4.10
CA LEU A 280 0.91 4.67 2.97
C LEU A 280 2.21 3.98 3.41
N ASP A 281 2.92 4.58 4.37
CA ASP A 281 4.28 4.18 4.71
C ASP A 281 4.57 4.27 6.20
N THR A 282 5.18 3.22 6.75
CA THR A 282 5.49 3.10 8.17
C THR A 282 6.61 4.04 8.61
N GLY A 283 7.64 4.25 7.78
CA GLY A 283 8.74 5.18 8.08
C GLY A 283 8.24 6.61 8.21
N LEU A 284 7.36 7.02 7.29
CA LEU A 284 6.72 8.33 7.33
C LEU A 284 5.82 8.49 8.57
N VAL A 285 5.06 7.44 8.94
CA VAL A 285 4.25 7.41 10.17
C VAL A 285 5.14 7.63 11.39
N ASN A 286 6.20 6.85 11.53
CA ASN A 286 7.11 6.91 12.67
C ASN A 286 7.83 8.25 12.77
N TYR A 287 8.19 8.83 11.62
CA TYR A 287 8.79 10.17 11.56
C TYR A 287 7.82 11.24 12.10
N VAL A 288 6.60 11.30 11.57
CA VAL A 288 5.63 12.35 11.97
C VAL A 288 5.12 12.15 13.39
N ALA A 289 4.98 10.91 13.83
CA ALA A 289 4.60 10.59 15.22
C ALA A 289 5.74 10.79 16.22
N GLY A 290 6.96 11.15 15.78
CA GLY A 290 8.13 11.35 16.65
C GLY A 290 8.65 10.05 17.30
N MET A 291 8.37 8.90 16.68
CA MET A 291 8.70 7.59 17.24
C MET A 291 10.10 7.08 16.85
N GLN A 292 10.78 7.73 15.89
CA GLN A 292 12.06 7.25 15.35
C GLN A 292 13.13 7.07 16.43
N GLU A 293 13.30 8.04 17.32
CA GLU A 293 14.30 7.95 18.39
C GLU A 293 13.98 6.82 19.37
N SER A 294 12.72 6.66 19.77
CA SER A 294 12.29 5.55 20.62
C SER A 294 12.60 4.21 19.96
N LEU A 295 12.30 4.07 18.67
CA LEU A 295 12.57 2.86 17.88
C LEU A 295 14.08 2.55 17.77
N LEU A 296 14.95 3.57 17.73
CA LEU A 296 16.40 3.37 17.63
C LEU A 296 17.02 2.95 18.96
N PHE A 297 16.61 3.55 20.08
CA PHE A 297 17.29 3.42 21.37
C PHE A 297 16.67 2.41 22.32
N THR A 298 15.44 1.96 22.08
CA THR A 298 14.80 0.94 22.93
C THR A 298 15.40 -0.43 22.65
N SER A 299 15.99 -1.03 23.65
CA SER A 299 16.44 -2.44 23.63
C SER A 299 15.31 -3.43 23.88
N ASP A 300 14.19 -2.97 24.42
CA ASP A 300 13.00 -3.79 24.66
C ASP A 300 12.19 -3.89 23.37
N THR A 301 12.33 -5.04 22.70
CA THR A 301 11.61 -5.33 21.47
C THR A 301 10.11 -5.38 21.70
N ASP A 302 9.61 -5.74 22.87
CA ASP A 302 8.19 -5.85 23.16
C ASP A 302 7.52 -4.48 23.29
N GLU A 303 8.21 -3.45 23.80
CA GLU A 303 7.73 -2.06 23.79
C GLU A 303 7.67 -1.45 22.39
N LEU A 304 8.65 -1.76 21.54
CA LEU A 304 8.74 -1.28 20.16
C LEU A 304 7.58 -1.77 19.29
N TRP A 305 7.17 -3.01 19.54
CA TRP A 305 6.11 -3.66 18.77
C TRP A 305 4.73 -3.40 19.36
N ASN A 306 4.62 -2.51 20.37
CA ASN A 306 3.35 -2.25 21.03
C ASN A 306 2.26 -1.81 20.03
N GLY A 307 1.38 -2.77 19.72
CA GLY A 307 0.06 -2.61 19.13
C GLY A 307 0.06 -2.05 17.71
N HIS A 308 -0.16 -0.77 17.58
CA HIS A 308 -0.62 -0.15 16.33
C HIS A 308 0.45 0.03 15.25
N ILE A 309 1.74 0.18 15.62
CA ILE A 309 2.83 0.29 14.65
C ILE A 309 3.09 -1.07 14.00
N ALA A 310 3.00 -2.16 14.75
CA ALA A 310 3.09 -3.51 14.21
C ALA A 310 1.96 -3.79 13.21
N GLU A 311 0.72 -3.37 13.54
CA GLU A 311 -0.40 -3.48 12.60
C GLU A 311 -0.19 -2.61 11.34
N GLN A 312 0.37 -1.41 11.50
CA GLN A 312 0.67 -0.53 10.35
C GLN A 312 1.68 -1.18 9.40
N VAL A 313 2.80 -1.72 9.89
CA VAL A 313 3.82 -2.34 9.02
C VAL A 313 3.33 -3.65 8.42
N VAL A 314 2.63 -4.50 9.19
CA VAL A 314 2.00 -5.70 8.64
C VAL A 314 1.00 -5.34 7.55
N GLY A 315 0.16 -4.32 7.78
CA GLY A 315 -0.76 -3.83 6.77
C GLY A 315 -0.04 -3.34 5.51
N GLN A 316 1.11 -2.69 5.63
CA GLN A 316 1.94 -2.27 4.49
C GLN A 316 2.48 -3.48 3.71
N GLU A 317 3.01 -4.49 4.40
CA GLU A 317 3.50 -5.73 3.78
C GLU A 317 2.40 -6.49 3.04
N LEU A 318 1.22 -6.64 3.66
CA LEU A 318 0.06 -7.29 3.03
C LEU A 318 -0.41 -6.57 1.76
N LEU A 319 -0.29 -5.24 1.71
CA LEU A 319 -0.66 -4.46 0.54
C LEU A 319 0.44 -4.52 -0.54
N GLY A 320 1.70 -4.37 -0.15
CA GLY A 320 2.87 -4.37 -1.04
C GLY A 320 3.10 -5.71 -1.74
N ALA A 321 2.66 -6.82 -1.14
CA ALA A 321 2.74 -8.15 -1.75
C ALA A 321 1.85 -8.33 -3.00
N SER A 322 1.00 -7.36 -3.36
CA SER A 322 0.11 -7.45 -4.52
C SER A 322 0.21 -6.22 -5.41
N PHE A 323 0.36 -6.45 -6.71
CA PHE A 323 0.27 -5.39 -7.74
C PHE A 323 -1.15 -5.17 -8.26
N ALA A 324 -2.13 -5.96 -7.78
CA ALA A 324 -3.50 -5.86 -8.22
C ALA A 324 -4.15 -4.57 -7.67
N PHE A 325 -4.71 -3.76 -8.57
CA PHE A 325 -5.42 -2.55 -8.17
C PHE A 325 -6.75 -2.89 -7.50
N GLY A 326 -7.07 -2.18 -6.42
CA GLY A 326 -8.36 -2.33 -5.72
C GLY A 326 -8.38 -3.44 -4.66
N VAL A 327 -7.28 -4.13 -4.43
CA VAL A 327 -7.15 -5.02 -3.27
C VAL A 327 -7.24 -4.20 -2.00
N LYS A 328 -8.17 -4.57 -1.12
CA LYS A 328 -8.33 -3.94 0.19
C LYS A 328 -7.98 -4.90 1.30
N ARG A 329 -7.31 -4.36 2.32
CA ARG A 329 -7.08 -5.06 3.58
C ARG A 329 -8.40 -5.23 4.31
N MET A 330 -8.50 -6.27 5.12
CA MET A 330 -9.72 -6.59 5.86
C MET A 330 -9.34 -6.90 7.30
N PHE A 331 -10.24 -6.61 8.23
CA PHE A 331 -10.16 -7.04 9.61
C PHE A 331 -11.56 -7.47 10.08
N TRP A 332 -11.65 -8.16 11.21
CA TRP A 332 -12.93 -8.65 11.70
C TRP A 332 -13.26 -8.07 13.06
N VAL A 333 -14.54 -7.81 13.28
CA VAL A 333 -15.10 -7.51 14.59
C VAL A 333 -16.33 -8.34 14.83
N ARG A 334 -16.51 -8.81 16.03
CA ARG A 334 -17.70 -9.56 16.41
C ARG A 334 -18.96 -8.70 16.34
N ASP A 335 -20.01 -9.24 15.70
CA ASP A 335 -21.32 -8.59 15.67
C ASP A 335 -22.17 -8.99 16.89
N ALA A 336 -21.77 -8.53 18.07
CA ALA A 336 -22.52 -8.73 19.30
C ALA A 336 -22.52 -7.46 20.17
N ARG A 337 -23.65 -7.20 20.85
CA ARG A 337 -23.74 -6.09 21.80
C ARG A 337 -22.66 -6.26 22.88
N ASN A 338 -21.89 -5.20 23.11
CA ASN A 338 -20.80 -5.16 24.11
C ASN A 338 -19.61 -6.09 23.84
N SER A 339 -19.48 -6.69 22.66
CA SER A 339 -18.26 -7.40 22.28
C SER A 339 -17.20 -6.41 21.81
N GLN A 340 -15.97 -6.59 22.30
CA GLN A 340 -14.76 -5.88 21.87
C GLN A 340 -13.82 -6.79 21.07
N ALA A 341 -14.30 -7.99 20.69
CA ALA A 341 -13.46 -8.92 19.96
C ALA A 341 -13.16 -8.37 18.55
N GLU A 342 -11.88 -8.30 18.24
CA GLU A 342 -11.32 -7.84 16.98
C GLU A 342 -10.15 -8.73 16.60
N VAL A 343 -10.08 -9.12 15.33
CA VAL A 343 -8.91 -9.77 14.71
C VAL A 343 -8.27 -8.75 13.78
N ASP A 344 -6.97 -8.55 13.91
CA ASP A 344 -6.24 -7.42 13.34
C ASP A 344 -6.30 -7.38 11.81
N PHE A 345 -6.20 -8.56 11.15
CA PHE A 345 -6.42 -8.72 9.72
C PHE A 345 -7.16 -10.03 9.39
N VAL A 346 -7.85 -10.03 8.25
CA VAL A 346 -8.39 -11.24 7.63
C VAL A 346 -7.77 -11.36 6.24
N TYR A 347 -7.00 -12.41 6.02
CA TYR A 347 -6.35 -12.67 4.74
C TYR A 347 -7.24 -13.57 3.88
N LYS A 348 -7.61 -13.10 2.68
CA LYS A 348 -8.36 -13.90 1.71
C LYS A 348 -7.39 -14.74 0.88
N TYR A 349 -7.52 -16.06 0.98
CA TYR A 349 -6.81 -16.99 0.13
C TYR A 349 -7.80 -17.96 -0.54
N LYS A 350 -7.98 -17.87 -1.85
CA LYS A 350 -8.98 -18.65 -2.61
C LYS A 350 -10.40 -18.53 -1.96
N SER A 351 -10.93 -19.65 -1.43
CA SER A 351 -12.21 -19.73 -0.72
C SER A 351 -12.08 -19.60 0.81
N HIS A 352 -10.91 -19.26 1.32
CA HIS A 352 -10.64 -19.14 2.75
C HIS A 352 -10.57 -17.69 3.21
N LEU A 353 -11.05 -17.42 4.42
CA LEU A 353 -10.93 -16.15 5.14
C LEU A 353 -10.12 -16.38 6.42
N ILE A 354 -8.81 -16.32 6.29
CA ILE A 354 -7.88 -16.73 7.34
C ILE A 354 -7.60 -15.55 8.28
N PRO A 355 -7.89 -15.68 9.58
CA PRO A 355 -7.61 -14.63 10.54
C PRO A 355 -6.10 -14.52 10.81
N VAL A 356 -5.63 -13.29 10.88
CA VAL A 356 -4.24 -12.93 11.17
C VAL A 356 -4.21 -11.98 12.36
N GLU A 357 -3.65 -12.43 13.44
CA GLU A 357 -3.45 -11.65 14.67
C GLU A 357 -2.03 -11.12 14.71
N VAL A 358 -1.85 -9.85 15.07
CA VAL A 358 -0.56 -9.18 15.21
C VAL A 358 -0.27 -9.00 16.68
N LYS A 359 0.68 -9.76 17.22
CA LYS A 359 0.99 -9.75 18.65
C LYS A 359 2.48 -9.84 18.90
N THR A 360 2.92 -9.08 19.88
CA THR A 360 4.27 -9.14 20.43
C THR A 360 4.27 -10.00 21.69
N GLY A 361 5.32 -10.81 21.85
CA GLY A 361 5.55 -11.62 23.04
C GLY A 361 4.73 -12.91 23.16
N ASP A 362 5.23 -13.83 23.98
CA ASP A 362 4.70 -15.20 24.16
C ASP A 362 3.37 -15.24 24.92
N ASN A 363 3.16 -14.31 25.83
CA ASN A 363 2.04 -14.33 26.80
C ASN A 363 0.77 -13.62 26.31
N SER A 364 0.68 -13.27 25.06
CA SER A 364 -0.48 -12.56 24.52
C SER A 364 -1.72 -13.45 24.45
N LYS A 365 -2.82 -12.98 25.05
CA LYS A 365 -4.10 -13.71 25.02
C LYS A 365 -4.76 -13.56 23.66
N LEU A 366 -4.93 -14.68 22.93
CA LEU A 366 -5.55 -14.74 21.60
C LEU A 366 -7.09 -14.90 21.67
N ARG A 367 -7.74 -14.24 22.60
CA ARG A 367 -9.19 -14.42 22.85
C ARG A 367 -10.04 -14.08 21.62
N SER A 368 -9.74 -12.99 20.94
CA SER A 368 -10.47 -12.57 19.74
C SER A 368 -10.26 -13.55 18.59
N LEU A 369 -9.02 -14.02 18.41
CA LEU A 369 -8.70 -15.03 17.40
C LEU A 369 -9.43 -16.34 17.68
N HIS A 370 -9.44 -16.82 18.94
CA HIS A 370 -10.20 -18.01 19.34
C HIS A 370 -11.69 -17.87 19.04
N GLN A 371 -12.22 -16.66 19.26
CA GLN A 371 -13.63 -16.37 19.00
C GLN A 371 -13.96 -16.36 17.51
N TYR A 372 -13.09 -15.76 16.68
CA TYR A 372 -13.20 -15.85 15.23
C TYR A 372 -13.19 -17.32 14.77
N MET A 373 -12.22 -18.09 15.25
CA MET A 373 -12.09 -19.50 14.90
C MET A 373 -13.29 -20.32 15.31
N ASP A 374 -13.90 -20.02 16.43
CA ASP A 374 -15.12 -20.71 16.91
C ASP A 374 -16.34 -20.43 16.03
N GLU A 375 -16.45 -19.22 15.48
CA GLU A 375 -17.54 -18.77 14.60
C GLU A 375 -17.29 -19.09 13.10
N SER A 376 -16.03 -19.38 12.70
CA SER A 376 -15.63 -19.64 11.30
C SER A 376 -15.67 -21.14 10.97
N GLN A 377 -15.52 -21.47 9.69
CA GLN A 377 -15.27 -22.84 9.22
C GLN A 377 -13.79 -23.13 8.98
N GLU A 378 -12.93 -22.13 9.19
CA GLU A 378 -11.50 -22.27 8.99
C GLU A 378 -10.86 -23.19 10.05
N ASP A 379 -9.82 -23.88 9.67
CA ASP A 379 -9.00 -24.77 10.51
C ASP A 379 -7.56 -24.29 10.67
N ILE A 380 -7.24 -23.10 10.09
CA ILE A 380 -5.95 -22.44 10.16
C ILE A 380 -6.15 -20.99 10.63
N ALA A 381 -5.26 -20.55 11.53
CA ALA A 381 -5.09 -19.16 11.91
C ALA A 381 -3.63 -18.77 11.93
N LEU A 382 -3.32 -17.49 11.74
CA LEU A 382 -1.98 -16.95 11.80
C LEU A 382 -1.83 -16.01 13.01
N ARG A 383 -0.65 -16.05 13.63
CA ARG A 383 -0.14 -15.00 14.49
C ARG A 383 1.18 -14.49 13.92
N LEU A 384 1.23 -13.22 13.54
CA LEU A 384 2.47 -12.54 13.22
C LEU A 384 3.09 -11.99 14.49
N TRP A 385 4.35 -12.32 14.76
CA TRP A 385 5.00 -12.04 16.03
C TRP A 385 6.52 -11.89 15.90
N ASN A 386 7.17 -11.56 17.03
CA ASN A 386 8.62 -11.38 17.09
C ASN A 386 9.43 -12.68 17.29
N GLY A 387 8.78 -13.82 17.48
CA GLY A 387 9.44 -15.11 17.68
C GLY A 387 9.61 -15.94 16.41
N LEU A 388 10.02 -17.19 16.58
CA LEU A 388 10.31 -18.14 15.50
C LEU A 388 9.04 -18.64 14.80
N LEU A 389 9.21 -19.19 13.58
CA LEU A 389 8.15 -19.91 12.89
C LEU A 389 7.84 -21.23 13.62
N THR A 390 6.63 -21.33 14.17
CA THR A 390 6.15 -22.52 14.88
C THR A 390 4.69 -22.80 14.53
N SER A 391 4.18 -23.96 14.93
CA SER A 391 2.77 -24.30 14.81
C SER A 391 2.27 -25.02 16.04
N ASP A 392 1.06 -24.67 16.47
CA ASP A 392 0.38 -25.23 17.63
C ASP A 392 -1.00 -25.75 17.26
N LEU A 393 -1.37 -26.94 17.71
CA LEU A 393 -2.74 -27.43 17.60
C LEU A 393 -3.54 -26.92 18.80
N ILE A 394 -4.48 -26.02 18.51
CA ILE A 394 -5.34 -25.39 19.53
C ILE A 394 -6.68 -26.13 19.60
N ARG A 395 -7.13 -26.42 20.83
CA ARG A 395 -8.47 -26.94 21.09
C ARG A 395 -9.29 -25.88 21.84
N LEU A 396 -10.39 -25.46 21.22
CA LEU A 396 -11.32 -24.51 21.82
C LEU A 396 -12.26 -25.17 22.82
N PRO A 397 -12.84 -24.42 23.78
CA PRO A 397 -13.85 -24.94 24.71
C PRO A 397 -15.08 -25.56 24.05
N SER A 398 -15.43 -25.13 22.84
CA SER A 398 -16.49 -25.71 22.01
C SER A 398 -16.18 -27.12 21.50
N GLY A 399 -14.92 -27.58 21.60
CA GLY A 399 -14.42 -28.83 21.06
C GLY A 399 -13.84 -28.68 19.65
N LYS A 400 -13.99 -27.55 18.98
CA LYS A 400 -13.33 -27.27 17.70
C LYS A 400 -11.81 -27.25 17.86
N GLN A 401 -11.11 -27.75 16.84
CA GLN A 401 -9.66 -27.70 16.75
C GLN A 401 -9.22 -26.91 15.53
N TYR A 402 -8.10 -26.20 15.63
CA TYR A 402 -7.46 -25.53 14.51
C TYR A 402 -5.94 -25.46 14.71
N THR A 403 -5.19 -25.27 13.63
CA THR A 403 -3.74 -25.08 13.67
C THR A 403 -3.45 -23.58 13.71
N LEU A 404 -2.76 -23.13 14.74
CA LEU A 404 -2.21 -21.78 14.85
C LEU A 404 -0.77 -21.80 14.33
N TYR A 405 -0.49 -21.07 13.26
CA TYR A 405 0.87 -20.83 12.80
C TYR A 405 1.35 -19.49 13.39
N ASN A 406 2.44 -19.55 14.13
CA ASN A 406 3.14 -18.38 14.64
C ASN A 406 4.26 -18.05 13.66
N MET A 407 4.18 -16.91 13.00
CA MET A 407 5.14 -16.52 11.95
C MET A 407 5.87 -15.24 12.35
N PRO A 408 7.20 -15.18 12.21
CA PRO A 408 7.94 -13.93 12.35
C PRO A 408 7.37 -12.82 11.47
N PHE A 409 7.43 -11.56 11.95
CA PHE A 409 6.93 -10.40 11.20
C PHE A 409 7.52 -10.27 9.80
N TYR A 410 8.78 -10.65 9.61
CA TYR A 410 9.43 -10.57 8.30
C TYR A 410 8.85 -11.49 7.21
N TYR A 411 7.93 -12.39 7.58
CA TYR A 411 7.16 -13.18 6.62
C TYR A 411 5.79 -12.58 6.28
N ALA A 412 5.46 -11.40 6.77
CA ALA A 412 4.13 -10.80 6.54
C ALA A 412 3.81 -10.61 5.04
N GLY A 413 4.81 -10.30 4.21
CA GLY A 413 4.67 -10.21 2.76
C GLY A 413 4.59 -11.55 2.02
N GLN A 414 4.83 -12.69 2.72
CA GLN A 414 4.95 -14.02 2.11
C GLN A 414 3.74 -14.93 2.37
N LEU A 415 2.60 -14.36 2.75
CA LEU A 415 1.43 -15.18 3.11
C LEU A 415 0.90 -15.99 1.93
N GLU A 416 0.96 -15.47 0.71
CA GLU A 416 0.52 -16.21 -0.48
C GLU A 416 1.42 -17.44 -0.71
N THR A 417 2.74 -17.29 -0.65
CA THR A 417 3.71 -18.40 -0.73
C THR A 417 3.45 -19.43 0.37
N PHE A 418 3.22 -18.96 1.60
CA PHE A 418 2.93 -19.86 2.73
C PHE A 418 1.66 -20.70 2.47
N PHE A 419 0.57 -20.07 2.03
CA PHE A 419 -0.69 -20.79 1.79
C PHE A 419 -0.61 -21.67 0.54
N ASN A 420 0.11 -21.26 -0.50
CA ASN A 420 0.38 -22.13 -1.65
C ASN A 420 1.03 -23.44 -1.21
N ASN A 421 2.01 -23.37 -0.29
CA ASN A 421 2.69 -24.58 0.24
C ASN A 421 1.80 -25.41 1.17
N LYS A 422 0.78 -24.80 1.82
CA LYS A 422 -0.08 -25.51 2.79
C LYS A 422 -1.33 -26.12 2.15
N PHE A 423 -1.83 -25.55 1.07
CA PHE A 423 -3.03 -26.00 0.37
C PHE A 423 -2.70 -26.62 -1.01
N ALA A 424 -1.42 -26.88 -1.29
CA ALA A 424 -0.96 -27.69 -2.42
C ALA A 424 -1.22 -29.16 -2.11
#